data_14c952ee96280cc4c4f84723f075ff67
#
_entry.id   14c952ee96280cc4c4f84723f075ff67
#
_cell.length_a   1.000
_cell.length_b   1.000
_cell.length_c   1.000
_cell.angle_alpha   90.00
_cell.angle_beta   90.00
_cell.angle_gamma   90.00
#
_symmetry.space_group_name_H-M   'P 1'
#
loop_
_entity.id
_entity.type
_entity.pdbx_description
1 polymer ?
#
loop_
_entity_poly.entity_id
_entity_poly.type
_entity_poly.pdbx_seq_one_letter_code
_entity_poly.pdbx_strand_id
1 'polypeptide(L)'
;MHNIFTGLITSKTRIRILMRMFLNPEGHAYLRELSEEFRASPSQIKGELTQLIDAGLLTNRKQGRQINYQANVTHPLYPELHSMVRKALGMDRILESIVERLGNLEQAIIVDDYAMGRDTGIIDLVLIGNINQRNLADLVKKTEAYIHQIGRAHV
;
A
#
# COMPACT_ATOMS: atom_id res chain seq x y z
N MET A 1 -5.04 -3.31 -14.63
CA MET A 1 -3.68 -3.40 -14.13
C MET A 1 -3.28 -4.87 -13.97
N HIS A 2 -2.25 -5.28 -14.67
CA HIS A 2 -1.66 -6.59 -14.39
C HIS A 2 -0.74 -6.40 -13.18
N ASN A 3 -1.29 -6.64 -11.99
CA ASN A 3 -0.51 -6.70 -10.77
C ASN A 3 0.40 -7.93 -10.87
N ILE A 4 1.71 -7.77 -10.62
CA ILE A 4 2.69 -8.87 -10.63
C ILE A 4 2.26 -10.06 -9.77
N PHE A 5 1.45 -9.81 -8.74
CA PHE A 5 0.91 -10.84 -7.87
C PHE A 5 -0.15 -11.72 -8.53
N THR A 6 -0.90 -11.22 -9.53
CA THR A 6 -1.99 -12.01 -10.15
C THR A 6 -1.50 -13.24 -10.89
N GLY A 7 -0.23 -13.25 -11.30
CA GLY A 7 0.42 -14.44 -11.88
C GLY A 7 1.00 -15.41 -10.86
N LEU A 8 1.20 -14.95 -9.61
CA LEU A 8 1.83 -15.73 -8.54
C LEU A 8 0.84 -16.20 -7.48
N ILE A 9 -0.18 -15.38 -7.21
CA ILE A 9 -1.16 -15.62 -6.13
C ILE A 9 -2.56 -15.59 -6.74
N THR A 10 -3.29 -16.68 -6.61
CA THR A 10 -4.64 -16.83 -7.17
C THR A 10 -5.71 -16.12 -6.36
N SER A 11 -5.53 -15.98 -5.06
CA SER A 11 -6.50 -15.30 -4.19
C SER A 11 -6.35 -13.78 -4.25
N LYS A 12 -7.33 -13.11 -4.84
CA LYS A 12 -7.41 -11.64 -4.87
C LYS A 12 -7.45 -11.03 -3.47
N THR A 13 -8.14 -11.68 -2.56
CA THR A 13 -8.24 -11.25 -1.15
C THR A 13 -6.88 -11.31 -0.47
N ARG A 14 -6.12 -12.38 -0.68
CA ARG A 14 -4.75 -12.51 -0.15
C ARG A 14 -3.82 -11.42 -0.66
N ILE A 15 -3.87 -11.12 -1.96
CA ILE A 15 -3.10 -10.02 -2.55
C ILE A 15 -3.42 -8.71 -1.83
N ARG A 16 -4.70 -8.38 -1.63
CA ARG A 16 -5.12 -7.14 -0.95
C ARG A 16 -4.65 -7.10 0.50
N ILE A 17 -4.73 -8.20 1.23
CA ILE A 17 -4.20 -8.29 2.60
C ILE A 17 -2.69 -8.05 2.61
N LEU A 18 -1.93 -8.70 1.72
CA LEU A 18 -0.48 -8.49 1.62
C LEU A 18 -0.15 -7.03 1.32
N MET A 19 -0.82 -6.43 0.34
CA MET A 19 -0.62 -5.01 0.00
C MET A 19 -0.90 -4.12 1.21
N ARG A 20 -2.03 -4.32 1.88
CA ARG A 20 -2.47 -3.54 3.05
C ARG A 20 -1.50 -3.63 4.23
N MET A 21 -0.97 -4.83 4.49
CA MET A 21 -0.12 -5.10 5.66
C MET A 21 1.36 -4.80 5.41
N PHE A 22 1.86 -5.07 4.21
CA PHE A 22 3.28 -4.92 3.90
C PHE A 22 3.66 -3.55 3.36
N LEU A 23 2.70 -2.73 2.90
CA LEU A 23 2.98 -1.35 2.52
C LEU A 23 3.37 -0.51 3.75
N ASN A 24 2.62 -0.65 4.85
CA ASN A 24 2.91 0.00 6.11
C ASN A 24 3.16 -1.06 7.20
N PRO A 25 4.41 -1.38 7.52
CA PRO A 25 4.77 -2.43 8.48
C PRO A 25 4.35 -2.13 9.91
N GLU A 26 4.22 -0.86 10.27
CA GLU A 26 3.72 -0.45 11.59
C GLU A 26 2.19 -0.40 11.65
N GLY A 27 1.55 -0.49 10.48
CA GLY A 27 0.11 -0.53 10.37
C GLY A 27 -0.47 -1.83 10.91
N HIS A 28 -1.67 -1.73 11.41
CA HIS A 28 -2.43 -2.86 11.89
C HIS A 28 -3.86 -2.79 11.36
N ALA A 29 -4.56 -3.90 11.38
CA ALA A 29 -5.95 -3.96 10.98
C ALA A 29 -6.72 -5.03 11.76
N TYR A 30 -8.04 -4.84 11.84
CA TYR A 30 -8.97 -5.78 12.42
C TYR A 30 -9.74 -6.51 11.33
N LEU A 31 -10.21 -7.72 11.65
CA LEU A 31 -10.98 -8.55 10.73
C LEU A 31 -12.16 -7.79 10.10
N ARG A 32 -12.92 -7.05 10.93
CA ARG A 32 -14.09 -6.31 10.48
C ARG A 32 -13.72 -5.18 9.54
N GLU A 33 -12.69 -4.43 9.90
CA GLU A 33 -12.13 -3.36 9.07
C GLU A 33 -11.75 -3.87 7.67
N LEU A 34 -10.99 -4.98 7.60
CA LEU A 34 -10.61 -5.59 6.33
C LEU A 34 -11.81 -6.12 5.54
N SER A 35 -12.83 -6.65 6.21
CA SER A 35 -14.05 -7.12 5.56
C SER A 35 -14.82 -5.98 4.90
N GLU A 36 -14.94 -4.86 5.59
CA GLU A 36 -15.60 -3.65 5.09
C GLU A 36 -14.79 -3.02 3.94
N GLU A 37 -13.48 -2.83 4.13
CA GLU A 37 -12.56 -2.25 3.15
C GLU A 37 -12.53 -3.07 1.85
N PHE A 38 -12.48 -4.39 1.96
CA PHE A 38 -12.36 -5.27 0.80
C PHE A 38 -13.70 -5.72 0.23
N ARG A 39 -14.82 -5.39 0.89
CA ARG A 39 -16.16 -5.87 0.54
C ARG A 39 -16.20 -7.39 0.42
N ALA A 40 -15.58 -8.06 1.37
CA ALA A 40 -15.44 -9.51 1.43
C ALA A 40 -16.07 -10.05 2.73
N SER A 41 -16.51 -11.31 2.72
CA SER A 41 -17.08 -11.89 3.92
C SER A 41 -16.05 -12.05 5.04
N PRO A 42 -16.43 -11.87 6.31
CA PRO A 42 -15.53 -12.09 7.45
C PRO A 42 -14.89 -13.49 7.46
N SER A 43 -15.63 -14.50 7.02
CA SER A 43 -15.13 -15.86 6.92
C SER A 43 -13.99 -15.98 5.90
N GLN A 44 -14.13 -15.36 4.73
CA GLN A 44 -13.11 -15.35 3.70
C GLN A 44 -11.85 -14.63 4.18
N ILE A 45 -12.00 -13.44 4.78
CA ILE A 45 -10.87 -12.69 5.34
C ILE A 45 -10.18 -13.50 6.43
N LYS A 46 -10.94 -14.08 7.35
CA LYS A 46 -10.38 -14.90 8.43
C LYS A 46 -9.59 -16.09 7.91
N GLY A 47 -10.09 -16.77 6.88
CA GLY A 47 -9.37 -17.89 6.25
C GLY A 47 -8.02 -17.47 5.68
N GLU A 48 -7.97 -16.35 4.97
CA GLU A 48 -6.72 -15.82 4.42
C GLU A 48 -5.74 -15.35 5.51
N LEU A 49 -6.24 -14.66 6.53
CA LEU A 49 -5.42 -14.23 7.67
C LEU A 49 -4.82 -15.42 8.42
N THR A 50 -5.60 -16.47 8.64
CA THR A 50 -5.10 -17.69 9.31
C THR A 50 -3.96 -18.31 8.53
N GLN A 51 -4.10 -18.49 7.22
CA GLN A 51 -3.03 -19.03 6.38
C GLN A 51 -1.76 -18.18 6.39
N LEU A 52 -1.89 -16.85 6.40
CA LEU A 52 -0.75 -15.94 6.46
C LEU A 52 -0.06 -15.95 7.83
N ILE A 53 -0.82 -16.18 8.92
CA ILE A 53 -0.27 -16.36 10.27
C ILE A 53 0.46 -17.71 10.35
N ASP A 54 -0.16 -18.78 9.85
CA ASP A 54 0.45 -20.13 9.84
C ASP A 54 1.76 -20.14 9.03
N ALA A 55 1.83 -19.33 7.98
CA ALA A 55 3.07 -19.10 7.22
C ALA A 55 4.07 -18.16 7.90
N GLY A 56 3.74 -17.60 9.08
CA GLY A 56 4.58 -16.66 9.81
C GLY A 56 4.70 -15.26 9.19
N LEU A 57 3.95 -14.97 8.13
CA LEU A 57 3.98 -13.69 7.41
C LEU A 57 3.24 -12.57 8.15
N LEU A 58 2.23 -12.92 8.91
CA LEU A 58 1.50 -12.01 9.80
C LEU A 58 1.65 -12.46 11.26
N THR A 59 1.54 -11.52 12.15
CA THR A 59 1.33 -11.74 13.58
C THR A 59 -0.04 -11.27 13.99
N ASN A 60 -0.54 -11.82 15.11
CA ASN A 60 -1.78 -11.35 15.70
C ASN A 60 -1.60 -11.07 17.18
N ARG A 61 -2.36 -10.11 17.68
CA ARG A 61 -2.43 -9.80 19.12
C ARG A 61 -3.88 -9.57 19.52
N LYS A 62 -4.31 -10.23 20.58
CA LYS A 62 -5.63 -9.96 21.18
C LYS A 62 -5.61 -8.62 21.88
N GLN A 63 -6.55 -7.74 21.52
CA GLN A 63 -6.74 -6.45 22.12
C GLN A 63 -8.20 -6.29 22.55
N GLY A 64 -8.46 -6.53 23.83
CA GLY A 64 -9.82 -6.61 24.34
C GLY A 64 -10.60 -7.78 23.71
N ARG A 65 -11.71 -7.45 23.02
CA ARG A 65 -12.56 -8.43 22.31
C ARG A 65 -12.16 -8.64 20.84
N GLN A 66 -11.20 -7.87 20.35
CA GLN A 66 -10.78 -7.90 18.95
C GLN A 66 -9.38 -8.51 18.82
N ILE A 67 -9.09 -9.00 17.62
CA ILE A 67 -7.75 -9.46 17.23
C ILE A 67 -7.20 -8.47 16.24
N ASN A 68 -6.05 -7.91 16.59
CA ASN A 68 -5.26 -7.01 15.76
C ASN A 68 -4.26 -7.85 14.95
N TYR A 69 -4.17 -7.60 13.66
CA TYR A 69 -3.27 -8.26 12.72
C TYR A 69 -2.24 -7.27 12.20
N GLN A 70 -1.00 -7.72 12.04
CA GLN A 70 0.13 -6.89 11.60
C GLN A 70 1.12 -7.73 10.79
N ALA A 71 1.89 -7.08 9.89
CA ALA A 71 2.99 -7.75 9.20
C ALA A 71 4.07 -8.21 10.19
N ASN A 72 4.59 -9.41 9.97
CA ASN A 72 5.73 -9.91 10.72
C ASN A 72 7.04 -9.37 10.13
N VAL A 73 7.50 -8.24 10.64
CA VAL A 73 8.73 -7.58 10.17
C VAL A 73 10.01 -8.38 10.43
N THR A 74 9.94 -9.38 11.31
CA THR A 74 11.08 -10.27 11.61
C THR A 74 11.13 -11.51 10.72
N HIS A 75 10.11 -11.71 9.87
CA HIS A 75 10.11 -12.82 8.94
C HIS A 75 11.23 -12.68 7.90
N PRO A 76 12.01 -13.75 7.59
CA PRO A 76 13.14 -13.68 6.66
C PRO A 76 12.79 -13.09 5.29
N LEU A 77 11.58 -13.33 4.78
CA LEU A 77 11.11 -12.82 3.49
C LEU A 77 10.41 -11.45 3.58
N TYR A 78 10.41 -10.82 4.76
CA TYR A 78 9.74 -9.52 4.92
C TYR A 78 10.30 -8.44 3.98
N PRO A 79 11.64 -8.24 3.86
CA PRO A 79 12.20 -7.21 2.98
C PRO A 79 11.78 -7.40 1.52
N GLU A 80 11.78 -8.64 1.04
CA GLU A 80 11.41 -8.98 -0.34
C GLU A 80 9.92 -8.71 -0.59
N LEU A 81 9.06 -9.16 0.31
CA LEU A 81 7.61 -8.93 0.21
C LEU A 81 7.26 -7.45 0.27
N HIS A 82 7.88 -6.69 1.18
CA HIS A 82 7.72 -5.24 1.25
C HIS A 82 8.15 -4.56 -0.06
N SER A 83 9.32 -4.93 -0.60
CA SER A 83 9.80 -4.42 -1.89
C SER A 83 8.87 -4.78 -3.05
N MET A 84 8.38 -6.03 -3.09
CA MET A 84 7.41 -6.47 -4.10
C MET A 84 6.10 -5.69 -4.03
N VAL A 85 5.58 -5.44 -2.84
CA VAL A 85 4.36 -4.64 -2.64
C VAL A 85 4.56 -3.22 -3.14
N ARG A 86 5.65 -2.55 -2.77
CA ARG A 86 5.98 -1.20 -3.26
C ARG A 86 6.07 -1.15 -4.79
N LYS A 87 6.74 -2.10 -5.40
CA LYS A 87 6.85 -2.20 -6.87
C LYS A 87 5.51 -2.47 -7.54
N ALA A 88 4.69 -3.35 -6.96
CA ALA A 88 3.35 -3.66 -7.47
C ALA A 88 2.41 -2.44 -7.46
N LEU A 89 2.58 -1.55 -6.50
CA LEU A 89 1.86 -0.27 -6.40
C LEU A 89 2.47 0.83 -7.27
N GLY A 90 3.60 0.58 -7.93
CA GLY A 90 4.27 1.58 -8.76
C GLY A 90 4.93 2.71 -7.98
N MET A 91 5.10 2.55 -6.66
CA MET A 91 5.64 3.57 -5.76
C MET A 91 7.02 4.06 -6.20
N ASP A 92 7.90 3.15 -6.59
CA ASP A 92 9.26 3.51 -6.98
C ASP A 92 9.27 4.42 -8.22
N ARG A 93 8.40 4.15 -9.20
CA ARG A 93 8.25 4.99 -10.41
C ARG A 93 7.66 6.37 -10.12
N ILE A 94 6.72 6.44 -9.16
CA ILE A 94 6.14 7.72 -8.74
C ILE A 94 7.22 8.56 -8.07
N LEU A 95 7.98 7.99 -7.13
CA LEU A 95 9.05 8.68 -6.43
C LEU A 95 10.17 9.13 -7.39
N GLU A 96 10.63 8.27 -8.29
CA GLU A 96 11.62 8.60 -9.32
C GLU A 96 11.14 9.78 -10.19
N SER A 97 9.91 9.71 -10.68
CA SER A 97 9.30 10.78 -11.49
C SER A 97 9.18 12.10 -10.73
N ILE A 98 8.93 12.06 -9.43
CA ILE A 98 8.88 13.24 -8.56
C ILE A 98 10.28 13.85 -8.40
N VAL A 99 11.27 13.04 -8.07
CA VAL A 99 12.65 13.49 -7.85
C VAL A 99 13.24 14.10 -9.13
N GLU A 100 13.06 13.44 -10.27
CA GLU A 100 13.61 13.90 -11.56
C GLU A 100 13.03 15.24 -12.05
N ARG A 101 11.76 15.53 -11.72
CA ARG A 101 11.01 16.65 -12.30
C ARG A 101 10.88 17.87 -11.42
N LEU A 102 10.91 17.70 -10.12
CA LEU A 102 10.64 18.79 -9.18
C LEU A 102 11.87 19.62 -8.81
N GLY A 103 13.06 19.25 -9.26
CA GLY A 103 14.29 19.99 -8.99
C GLY A 103 14.81 19.74 -7.56
N ASN A 104 14.98 20.82 -6.79
CA ASN A 104 15.54 20.73 -5.43
C ASN A 104 14.48 20.25 -4.41
N LEU A 105 14.02 19.02 -4.57
CA LEU A 105 13.19 18.34 -3.60
C LEU A 105 14.08 17.84 -2.44
N GLU A 106 13.76 18.26 -1.21
CA GLU A 106 14.47 17.82 -0.01
C GLU A 106 13.83 16.56 0.56
N GLN A 107 12.48 16.52 0.55
CA GLN A 107 11.72 15.39 1.09
C GLN A 107 10.38 15.21 0.39
N ALA A 108 9.98 13.95 0.18
CA ALA A 108 8.64 13.56 -0.23
C ALA A 108 8.07 12.56 0.80
N ILE A 109 6.92 12.87 1.36
CA ILE A 109 6.28 12.06 2.39
C ILE A 109 4.91 11.65 1.89
N ILE A 110 4.63 10.36 1.88
CA ILE A 110 3.26 9.85 1.66
C ILE A 110 2.52 9.94 2.96
N VAL A 111 1.32 10.49 2.93
CA VAL A 111 0.46 10.68 4.10
C VAL A 111 -0.91 10.03 3.89
N ASP A 112 -1.75 10.08 4.91
CA ASP A 112 -3.14 9.62 4.92
C ASP A 112 -3.34 8.13 4.58
N ASP A 113 -4.41 7.79 3.91
CA ASP A 113 -4.85 6.42 3.71
C ASP A 113 -3.79 5.55 3.00
N TYR A 114 -3.12 6.10 2.00
CA TYR A 114 -2.11 5.37 1.25
C TYR A 114 -0.87 5.06 2.10
N ALA A 115 -0.46 5.99 2.99
CA ALA A 115 0.60 5.76 3.98
C ALA A 115 0.23 4.64 4.97
N MET A 116 -1.07 4.48 5.25
CA MET A 116 -1.60 3.41 6.10
C MET A 116 -1.81 2.08 5.35
N GLY A 117 -1.45 2.01 4.06
CA GLY A 117 -1.64 0.83 3.22
C GLY A 117 -3.06 0.67 2.67
N ARG A 118 -3.91 1.68 2.79
CA ARG A 118 -5.26 1.69 2.22
C ARG A 118 -5.21 2.24 0.82
N ASP A 119 -5.54 1.42 -0.17
CA ASP A 119 -5.64 1.84 -1.56
C ASP A 119 -7.05 2.39 -1.83
N THR A 120 -7.22 3.68 -1.60
CA THR A 120 -8.44 4.43 -1.93
C THR A 120 -8.43 4.98 -3.35
N GLY A 121 -7.36 4.75 -4.10
CA GLY A 121 -7.11 5.37 -5.41
C GLY A 121 -6.65 6.83 -5.33
N ILE A 122 -6.37 7.33 -4.12
CA ILE A 122 -5.86 8.69 -3.85
C ILE A 122 -4.51 8.53 -3.16
N ILE A 123 -3.50 9.23 -3.64
CA ILE A 123 -2.17 9.27 -3.03
C ILE A 123 -1.91 10.70 -2.57
N ASP A 124 -1.89 10.90 -1.26
CA ASP A 124 -1.59 12.19 -0.66
C ASP A 124 -0.09 12.30 -0.38
N LEU A 125 0.54 13.35 -0.93
CA LEU A 125 1.97 13.59 -0.83
C LEU A 125 2.25 14.95 -0.23
N VAL A 126 3.11 14.98 0.77
CA VAL A 126 3.73 16.22 1.27
C VAL A 126 5.12 16.33 0.65
N LEU A 127 5.35 17.43 -0.06
CA LEU A 127 6.62 17.72 -0.72
C LEU A 127 7.29 18.89 -0.02
N ILE A 128 8.55 18.72 0.37
CA ILE A 128 9.36 19.71 1.07
C ILE A 128 10.58 20.03 0.20
N GLY A 129 10.81 21.32 -0.06
CA GLY A 129 11.95 21.78 -0.85
C GLY A 129 11.64 23.01 -1.71
N ASN A 130 12.61 23.46 -2.47
CA ASN A 130 12.43 24.55 -3.42
C ASN A 130 11.92 23.99 -4.76
N ILE A 131 10.60 23.84 -4.85
CA ILE A 131 9.92 23.11 -5.91
C ILE A 131 9.50 24.06 -7.02
N ASN A 132 9.76 23.68 -8.27
CA ASN A 132 9.23 24.40 -9.43
C ASN A 132 7.73 24.10 -9.60
N GLN A 133 6.88 25.09 -9.35
CA GLN A 133 5.41 24.93 -9.41
C GLN A 133 4.90 24.54 -10.82
N ARG A 134 5.57 24.95 -11.90
CA ARG A 134 5.16 24.54 -13.26
C ARG A 134 5.40 23.05 -13.48
N ASN A 135 6.56 22.58 -13.03
CA ASN A 135 6.89 21.15 -13.10
C ASN A 135 5.98 20.31 -12.22
N LEU A 136 5.55 20.84 -11.08
CA LEU A 136 4.56 20.20 -10.21
C LEU A 136 3.22 20.02 -10.92
N ALA A 137 2.70 21.07 -11.57
CA ALA A 137 1.43 20.99 -12.30
C ALA A 137 1.47 19.98 -13.47
N ASP A 138 2.61 19.91 -14.18
CA ASP A 138 2.82 18.91 -15.24
C ASP A 138 2.94 17.49 -14.69
N LEU A 139 3.59 17.35 -13.54
CA LEU A 139 3.70 16.06 -12.86
C LEU A 139 2.33 15.55 -12.41
N VAL A 140 1.52 16.42 -11.80
CA VAL A 140 0.16 16.09 -11.37
C VAL A 140 -0.66 15.58 -12.55
N LYS A 141 -0.71 16.30 -13.67
CA LYS A 141 -1.45 15.89 -14.88
C LYS A 141 -0.98 14.54 -15.43
N LYS A 142 0.35 14.29 -15.44
CA LYS A 142 0.90 13.02 -15.92
C LYS A 142 0.65 11.88 -14.95
N THR A 143 0.74 12.16 -13.66
CA THR A 143 0.46 11.17 -12.60
C THR A 143 -1.03 10.84 -12.57
N GLU A 144 -1.92 11.84 -12.73
CA GLU A 144 -3.36 11.61 -12.89
C GLU A 144 -3.68 10.75 -14.11
N ALA A 145 -3.03 11.00 -15.24
CA ALA A 145 -3.19 10.16 -16.44
C ALA A 145 -2.68 8.73 -16.21
N TYR A 146 -1.63 8.57 -15.44
CA TYR A 146 -1.06 7.27 -15.07
C TYR A 146 -1.92 6.57 -14.00
N ILE A 147 -2.43 7.32 -13.02
CA ILE A 147 -3.30 6.84 -11.94
C ILE A 147 -4.76 6.71 -12.40
N HIS A 148 -5.21 7.41 -13.45
CA HIS A 148 -6.49 7.13 -14.10
C HIS A 148 -6.55 5.71 -14.67
N GLN A 149 -5.41 5.11 -14.91
CA GLN A 149 -5.32 3.65 -15.09
C GLN A 149 -5.34 2.89 -13.73
N ILE A 150 -5.18 3.55 -12.58
CA ILE A 150 -5.01 2.96 -11.24
C ILE A 150 -5.97 3.56 -10.19
N GLY A 151 -6.49 4.76 -10.37
CA GLY A 151 -7.33 5.53 -9.43
C GLY A 151 -7.16 7.05 -9.64
N ARG A 152 -7.89 7.87 -8.91
CA ARG A 152 -7.85 9.34 -9.05
C ARG A 152 -6.87 9.96 -8.05
N ALA A 153 -6.04 10.90 -8.50
CA ALA A 153 -5.19 11.72 -7.64
C ALA A 153 -5.84 13.10 -7.37
N HIS A 154 -5.72 13.59 -6.14
CA HIS A 154 -6.04 14.96 -5.75
C HIS A 154 -4.75 15.67 -5.28
N VAL A 155 -4.63 16.94 -5.64
CA VAL A 155 -3.54 17.84 -5.23
C VAL A 155 -4.04 18.79 -4.17
#